data_827c212ce07cc8f4297db37211be78c9
#
_entry.id   827c212ce07cc8f4297db37211be78c9
#
_cell.length_a   1.000
_cell.length_b   1.000
_cell.length_c   1.000
_cell.angle_alpha   90.00
_cell.angle_beta   90.00
_cell.angle_gamma   90.00
#
_symmetry.space_group_name_H-M   'P 1'
#
loop_
_entity.id
_entity.type
_entity.pdbx_description
1 polymer ?
#
loop_
_entity_poly.entity_id
_entity_poly.type
_entity_poly.pdbx_seq_one_letter_code
_entity_poly.pdbx_strand_id
1 'polypeptide(L)'
;MVLPEGFKSSVMGADLVMVNGKVVTVDEKGTVAEAVAVKDGKIVAVGTTRQVKELANSGTNVIDLEGRLMLPGFIDTHEHCIRRGLQMDWVNCKSPPRSSLGDVTEALRMKAETKQKGEWIVGSGFDESQWGDKRFPNRHDLDKASTMHPIYLGRAGGHNSVANSLALELAGITKDTPQPPGGNIERDENGEPTGRLDEIAAMGLVRNLIPKPSGFKEIELLAENWPTLEEQYLSWGLTTIHEAHIKAPEAQAYQRLDEEGKLRIRIGLMLDGMTPYKGHATSDLSRQGLRPPFRWSDRLFVVGVKVGTDGAMGSLTAALHEDYSNDPGNKGIIRCTKEELTDEIVRCHVAGIRTCTHAIGDRAIDMTLDALEEAINSRPWPCHRHRIEHAGYVLPRQLERMAELGVNVSASIGFCYPIGDSHIAALGQDRLCGYYPMKSFRDHGIVAAGNSDGFGDNYALTGIYGCVARKSRSGNYLCKDEAVPIMDAIKVYTWNAAYLEGSEDLKGSIEPGKLADFVVLDRDITAVDPEEIIETEVLMTIVGGDVVYERSP
;
A
#
# COMPACT_ATOMS: atom_id res chain seq x y z
N MET A 1 5.99 32.91 -16.73
CA MET A 1 4.65 33.52 -16.72
C MET A 1 4.74 34.78 -15.85
N VAL A 2 4.50 35.99 -16.40
CA VAL A 2 4.50 37.23 -15.60
C VAL A 2 3.18 37.25 -14.85
N LEU A 3 3.23 37.24 -13.51
CA LEU A 3 2.03 37.36 -12.67
C LEU A 3 1.35 38.71 -12.99
N PRO A 4 0.00 38.77 -13.17
CA PRO A 4 -0.72 40.04 -13.33
C PRO A 4 -0.48 40.94 -12.13
N GLU A 5 -0.33 42.26 -12.36
CA GLU A 5 -0.04 43.23 -11.28
C GLU A 5 -1.05 43.21 -10.12
N GLY A 6 -2.31 42.89 -10.36
CA GLY A 6 -3.33 42.71 -9.33
C GLY A 6 -3.16 41.46 -8.45
N PHE A 7 -2.41 40.47 -8.89
CA PHE A 7 -2.11 39.26 -8.13
C PHE A 7 -1.00 39.47 -7.09
N LYS A 8 -0.08 40.39 -7.36
CA LYS A 8 1.05 40.69 -6.46
C LYS A 8 0.61 41.22 -5.08
N SER A 9 -0.47 41.99 -4.99
CA SER A 9 -0.89 42.59 -3.72
C SER A 9 -1.65 41.61 -2.79
N SER A 10 -2.28 40.57 -3.31
CA SER A 10 -3.01 39.58 -2.51
C SER A 10 -2.13 38.39 -2.06
N VAL A 11 -0.94 38.22 -2.65
CA VAL A 11 -0.01 37.12 -2.40
C VAL A 11 1.23 37.55 -1.63
N MET A 12 1.43 38.87 -1.38
CA MET A 12 2.53 39.37 -0.56
C MET A 12 2.44 38.81 0.85
N GLY A 13 3.51 38.10 1.28
CA GLY A 13 3.60 37.45 2.59
C GLY A 13 3.29 35.97 2.53
N ALA A 14 3.93 35.25 1.60
CA ALA A 14 3.93 33.79 1.60
C ALA A 14 4.36 33.24 2.98
N ASP A 15 3.76 32.11 3.39
CA ASP A 15 4.09 31.46 4.66
C ASP A 15 5.38 30.64 4.51
N LEU A 16 5.53 29.97 3.35
CA LEU A 16 6.70 29.18 2.99
C LEU A 16 7.15 29.52 1.56
N VAL A 17 8.45 29.63 1.37
CA VAL A 17 9.10 29.75 0.06
C VAL A 17 10.23 28.72 -0.03
N MET A 18 10.17 27.85 -1.03
CA MET A 18 11.23 26.88 -1.33
C MET A 18 11.92 27.28 -2.61
N VAL A 19 13.24 27.43 -2.58
CA VAL A 19 14.05 28.06 -3.64
C VAL A 19 15.27 27.23 -4.03
N ASN A 20 15.89 27.61 -5.16
CA ASN A 20 17.14 26.99 -5.65
C ASN A 20 17.04 25.47 -5.82
N GLY A 21 15.88 24.95 -6.25
CA GLY A 21 15.68 23.52 -6.48
C GLY A 21 15.48 23.17 -7.95
N LYS A 22 15.36 21.87 -8.20
CA LYS A 22 14.78 21.33 -9.42
C LYS A 22 13.34 20.92 -9.10
N VAL A 23 12.36 21.77 -9.41
CA VAL A 23 10.95 21.56 -9.14
C VAL A 23 10.28 20.96 -10.36
N VAL A 24 10.02 19.65 -10.36
CA VAL A 24 9.29 18.95 -11.43
C VAL A 24 7.80 18.97 -11.06
N THR A 25 7.03 19.76 -11.80
CA THR A 25 5.64 20.08 -11.41
C THR A 25 4.65 18.97 -11.67
N VAL A 26 4.94 18.05 -12.58
CA VAL A 26 4.00 16.99 -13.04
C VAL A 26 2.70 17.59 -13.62
N ASP A 27 2.73 18.84 -14.06
CA ASP A 27 1.64 19.46 -14.81
C ASP A 27 1.56 18.89 -16.23
N GLU A 28 0.48 19.18 -16.95
CA GLU A 28 0.26 18.71 -18.31
C GLU A 28 1.38 19.14 -19.28
N LYS A 29 2.04 20.26 -18.99
CA LYS A 29 3.10 20.85 -19.83
C LYS A 29 4.50 20.27 -19.56
N GLY A 30 4.64 19.47 -18.49
CA GLY A 30 5.94 18.95 -18.05
C GLY A 30 6.88 20.08 -17.58
N THR A 31 6.35 21.08 -16.89
CA THR A 31 7.11 22.24 -16.42
C THR A 31 8.17 21.83 -15.39
N VAL A 32 9.38 22.38 -15.54
CA VAL A 32 10.44 22.32 -14.52
C VAL A 32 10.72 23.76 -14.07
N ALA A 33 10.55 24.01 -12.78
CA ALA A 33 10.77 25.31 -12.15
C ALA A 33 11.94 25.25 -11.16
N GLU A 34 12.28 26.38 -10.53
CA GLU A 34 13.35 26.48 -9.52
C GLU A 34 12.81 26.66 -8.10
N ALA A 35 11.54 27.12 -7.97
CA ALA A 35 11.00 27.55 -6.70
C ALA A 35 9.46 27.51 -6.66
N VAL A 36 8.91 27.43 -5.43
CA VAL A 36 7.49 27.55 -5.13
C VAL A 36 7.25 28.50 -3.94
N ALA A 37 6.11 29.18 -3.94
CA ALA A 37 5.59 29.92 -2.78
C ALA A 37 4.26 29.32 -2.33
N VAL A 38 4.08 29.24 -1.01
CA VAL A 38 2.91 28.68 -0.35
C VAL A 38 2.29 29.72 0.57
N LYS A 39 0.96 29.78 0.55
CA LYS A 39 0.14 30.61 1.45
C LYS A 39 -1.09 29.82 1.88
N ASP A 40 -1.38 29.82 3.20
CA ASP A 40 -2.54 29.11 3.76
C ASP A 40 -2.67 27.65 3.27
N GLY A 41 -1.55 26.92 3.25
CA GLY A 41 -1.47 25.52 2.82
C GLY A 41 -1.60 25.26 1.32
N LYS A 42 -1.67 26.33 0.48
CA LYS A 42 -1.83 26.22 -0.97
C LYS A 42 -0.66 26.84 -1.72
N ILE A 43 -0.37 26.27 -2.86
CA ILE A 43 0.61 26.81 -3.81
C ILE A 43 0.06 28.12 -4.38
N VAL A 44 0.79 29.22 -4.25
CA VAL A 44 0.40 30.53 -4.79
C VAL A 44 1.28 30.97 -5.97
N ALA A 45 2.49 30.45 -6.07
CA ALA A 45 3.37 30.70 -7.21
C ALA A 45 4.35 29.55 -7.45
N VAL A 46 4.66 29.32 -8.73
CA VAL A 46 5.69 28.40 -9.22
C VAL A 46 6.51 29.16 -10.27
N GLY A 47 7.83 29.15 -10.17
CA GLY A 47 8.67 29.88 -11.11
C GLY A 47 10.16 29.87 -10.79
N THR A 48 10.87 30.91 -11.19
CA THR A 48 12.29 31.07 -10.87
C THR A 48 12.47 31.47 -9.40
N THR A 49 13.62 31.13 -8.83
CA THR A 49 14.01 31.54 -7.47
C THR A 49 13.85 33.07 -7.26
N ARG A 50 14.24 33.88 -8.24
CA ARG A 50 14.09 35.33 -8.13
C ARG A 50 12.63 35.79 -8.02
N GLN A 51 11.76 35.25 -8.88
CA GLN A 51 10.34 35.60 -8.88
C GLN A 51 9.63 35.21 -7.58
N VAL A 52 9.94 34.04 -7.07
CA VAL A 52 9.30 33.46 -5.87
C VAL A 52 9.80 34.16 -4.61
N LYS A 53 11.09 34.51 -4.52
CA LYS A 53 11.65 35.30 -3.40
C LYS A 53 11.00 36.68 -3.23
N GLU A 54 10.48 37.30 -4.30
CA GLU A 54 9.76 38.59 -4.22
C GLU A 54 8.45 38.48 -3.39
N LEU A 55 7.93 37.26 -3.14
CA LEU A 55 6.72 37.00 -2.36
C LEU A 55 7.01 36.79 -0.87
N ALA A 56 8.27 36.67 -0.49
CA ALA A 56 8.69 36.53 0.90
C ALA A 56 8.69 37.86 1.65
N ASN A 57 8.35 37.79 2.94
CA ASN A 57 8.50 38.90 3.89
C ASN A 57 9.24 38.42 5.15
N SER A 58 9.32 39.25 6.19
CA SER A 58 10.03 38.94 7.43
C SER A 58 9.44 37.75 8.23
N GLY A 59 8.21 37.34 7.95
CA GLY A 59 7.54 36.20 8.58
C GLY A 59 7.56 34.95 7.74
N THR A 60 8.09 35.00 6.52
CA THR A 60 8.13 33.87 5.60
C THR A 60 9.23 32.88 5.98
N ASN A 61 8.89 31.59 6.10
CA ASN A 61 9.88 30.53 6.15
C ASN A 61 10.51 30.34 4.76
N VAL A 62 11.84 30.38 4.67
CA VAL A 62 12.58 30.24 3.40
C VAL A 62 13.46 29.00 3.48
N ILE A 63 13.19 28.00 2.65
CA ILE A 63 13.96 26.78 2.55
C ILE A 63 14.77 26.81 1.25
N ASP A 64 16.09 26.63 1.36
CA ASP A 64 16.98 26.47 0.22
C ASP A 64 17.07 24.98 -0.13
N LEU A 65 16.66 24.61 -1.33
CA LEU A 65 16.68 23.23 -1.81
C LEU A 65 18.07 22.78 -2.29
N GLU A 66 19.04 23.68 -2.39
CA GLU A 66 20.44 23.37 -2.77
C GLU A 66 20.57 22.57 -4.06
N GLY A 67 19.71 22.80 -5.04
CA GLY A 67 19.66 22.07 -6.31
C GLY A 67 18.91 20.72 -6.26
N ARG A 68 18.37 20.32 -5.11
CA ARG A 68 17.69 19.04 -4.93
C ARG A 68 16.38 18.96 -5.71
N LEU A 69 16.00 17.72 -6.03
CA LEU A 69 14.73 17.43 -6.71
C LEU A 69 13.57 17.57 -5.75
N MET A 70 12.56 18.33 -6.16
CA MET A 70 11.26 18.41 -5.51
C MET A 70 10.17 17.94 -6.47
N LEU A 71 9.33 17.04 -6.00
CA LEU A 71 8.16 16.46 -6.69
C LEU A 71 6.87 16.78 -5.91
N PRO A 72 5.68 16.62 -6.54
CA PRO A 72 4.44 16.49 -5.77
C PRO A 72 4.57 15.36 -4.75
N GLY A 73 3.96 15.52 -3.59
CA GLY A 73 3.95 14.50 -2.56
C GLY A 73 3.39 13.18 -3.08
N PHE A 74 4.01 12.08 -2.69
CA PHE A 74 3.60 10.76 -3.16
C PHE A 74 2.27 10.33 -2.54
N ILE A 75 1.52 9.56 -3.32
CA ILE A 75 0.21 9.01 -2.94
C ILE A 75 0.26 7.50 -3.12
N ASP A 76 0.04 6.74 -2.05
CA ASP A 76 -0.16 5.30 -2.09
C ASP A 76 -1.66 5.00 -2.17
N THR A 77 -2.09 4.35 -3.25
CA THR A 77 -3.52 4.16 -3.51
C THR A 77 -4.13 2.91 -2.88
N HIS A 78 -3.36 2.12 -2.09
CA HIS A 78 -3.86 0.94 -1.40
C HIS A 78 -2.91 0.48 -0.29
N GLU A 79 -3.30 0.68 0.93
CA GLU A 79 -2.55 0.31 2.14
C GLU A 79 -3.48 -0.30 3.19
N HIS A 80 -2.91 -0.95 4.18
CA HIS A 80 -3.57 -1.54 5.33
C HIS A 80 -2.94 -1.03 6.63
N CYS A 81 -3.07 0.28 6.89
CA CYS A 81 -2.43 0.98 8.01
C CYS A 81 -2.84 0.40 9.37
N ILE A 82 -4.13 0.09 9.56
CA ILE A 82 -4.64 -0.53 10.79
C ILE A 82 -3.93 -1.86 11.03
N ARG A 83 -3.89 -2.71 10.01
CA ARG A 83 -3.19 -3.99 10.11
C ARG A 83 -1.71 -3.81 10.45
N ARG A 84 -1.04 -2.83 9.85
CA ARG A 84 0.35 -2.50 10.17
C ARG A 84 0.49 -1.98 11.58
N GLY A 85 -0.36 -1.06 12.00
CA GLY A 85 -0.39 -0.53 13.36
C GLY A 85 -0.54 -1.62 14.42
N LEU A 86 -1.43 -2.59 14.17
CA LEU A 86 -1.61 -3.74 15.05
C LEU A 86 -0.37 -4.66 15.08
N GLN A 87 0.37 -4.75 13.96
CA GLN A 87 1.60 -5.56 13.86
C GLN A 87 2.82 -4.86 14.45
N MET A 88 2.77 -3.59 14.78
CA MET A 88 3.90 -2.88 15.41
C MET A 88 4.27 -3.43 16.78
N ASP A 89 3.35 -4.09 17.48
CA ASP A 89 3.63 -4.82 18.72
C ASP A 89 4.39 -6.14 18.49
N TRP A 90 4.47 -6.61 17.25
CA TRP A 90 5.19 -7.83 16.91
C TRP A 90 6.69 -7.61 16.92
N VAL A 91 7.43 -8.67 17.27
CA VAL A 91 8.89 -8.63 17.22
C VAL A 91 9.36 -8.63 15.76
N ASN A 92 10.10 -7.61 15.38
CA ASN A 92 10.75 -7.57 14.07
C ASN A 92 11.91 -8.58 14.05
N CYS A 93 11.74 -9.65 13.29
CA CYS A 93 12.72 -10.73 13.11
C CYS A 93 13.35 -10.74 11.71
N LYS A 94 13.18 -9.68 10.92
CA LYS A 94 13.72 -9.57 9.56
C LYS A 94 15.25 -9.68 9.54
N SER A 95 15.78 -10.18 8.45
CA SER A 95 17.21 -10.23 8.18
C SER A 95 17.57 -9.32 6.98
N PRO A 96 18.32 -8.22 7.17
CA PRO A 96 18.69 -7.60 8.44
C PRO A 96 17.50 -6.99 9.18
N PRO A 97 17.61 -6.58 10.49
CA PRO A 97 18.83 -6.47 11.28
C PRO A 97 19.22 -7.75 12.05
N ARG A 98 18.40 -8.82 11.98
CA ARG A 98 18.71 -10.08 12.68
C ARG A 98 19.56 -10.98 11.77
N SER A 99 20.75 -11.35 12.24
CA SER A 99 21.73 -12.11 11.46
C SER A 99 21.84 -13.58 11.87
N SER A 100 21.11 -13.98 12.90
CA SER A 100 21.16 -15.34 13.46
C SER A 100 19.87 -15.72 14.18
N LEU A 101 19.69 -17.03 14.39
CA LEU A 101 18.62 -17.55 15.25
C LEU A 101 18.77 -17.03 16.70
N GLY A 102 20.00 -16.83 17.17
CA GLY A 102 20.27 -16.25 18.48
C GLY A 102 19.71 -14.84 18.63
N ASP A 103 19.88 -13.98 17.62
CA ASP A 103 19.35 -12.62 17.63
C ASP A 103 17.82 -12.61 17.67
N VAL A 104 17.19 -13.53 16.92
CA VAL A 104 15.72 -13.69 16.90
C VAL A 104 15.21 -14.15 18.26
N THR A 105 15.84 -15.20 18.83
CA THR A 105 15.46 -15.76 20.14
C THR A 105 15.61 -14.72 21.24
N GLU A 106 16.69 -13.94 21.24
CA GLU A 106 16.92 -12.86 22.20
C GLU A 106 15.88 -11.75 22.07
N ALA A 107 15.53 -11.34 20.85
CA ALA A 107 14.50 -10.34 20.64
C ALA A 107 13.12 -10.79 21.16
N LEU A 108 12.76 -12.07 20.94
CA LEU A 108 11.55 -12.68 21.50
C LEU A 108 11.59 -12.74 23.03
N ARG A 109 12.76 -13.06 23.61
CA ARG A 109 12.97 -13.08 25.07
C ARG A 109 12.79 -11.69 25.68
N MET A 110 13.39 -10.66 25.10
CA MET A 110 13.21 -9.26 25.54
C MET A 110 11.74 -8.85 25.48
N LYS A 111 11.00 -9.25 24.45
CA LYS A 111 9.56 -8.99 24.35
C LYS A 111 8.79 -9.70 25.47
N ALA A 112 9.16 -10.94 25.80
CA ALA A 112 8.55 -11.72 26.87
C ALA A 112 8.64 -11.02 28.23
N GLU A 113 9.73 -10.31 28.51
CA GLU A 113 9.94 -9.55 29.76
C GLU A 113 8.97 -8.36 29.91
N THR A 114 8.40 -7.88 28.79
CA THR A 114 7.43 -6.77 28.78
C THR A 114 5.97 -7.22 28.87
N LYS A 115 5.71 -8.54 28.82
CA LYS A 115 4.37 -9.13 28.76
C LYS A 115 3.99 -9.82 30.06
N GLN A 116 2.68 -9.88 30.35
CA GLN A 116 2.18 -10.70 31.45
C GLN A 116 2.21 -12.18 31.07
N LYS A 117 2.46 -13.04 32.08
CA LYS A 117 2.49 -14.49 31.85
C LYS A 117 1.23 -14.97 31.13
N GLY A 118 1.42 -15.76 30.07
CA GLY A 118 0.34 -16.30 29.23
C GLY A 118 -0.06 -15.40 28.06
N GLU A 119 0.42 -14.15 28.00
CA GLU A 119 0.21 -13.32 26.81
C GLU A 119 1.03 -13.84 25.63
N TRP A 120 0.45 -13.72 24.42
CA TRP A 120 1.10 -14.13 23.19
C TRP A 120 2.27 -13.21 22.83
N ILE A 121 3.34 -13.84 22.34
CA ILE A 121 4.45 -13.17 21.68
C ILE A 121 4.43 -13.54 20.21
N VAL A 122 4.36 -12.54 19.36
CA VAL A 122 4.35 -12.73 17.91
C VAL A 122 5.60 -12.09 17.33
N GLY A 123 6.35 -12.87 16.56
CA GLY A 123 7.45 -12.38 15.74
C GLY A 123 7.19 -12.62 14.27
N SER A 124 7.79 -11.82 13.39
CA SER A 124 7.62 -12.00 11.95
C SER A 124 8.85 -11.60 11.16
N GLY A 125 8.99 -12.22 10.00
CA GLY A 125 9.95 -11.81 8.97
C GLY A 125 11.31 -12.52 9.07
N PHE A 126 11.49 -13.55 9.89
CA PHE A 126 12.75 -14.28 9.87
C PHE A 126 13.02 -14.93 8.50
N ASP A 127 14.29 -15.00 8.14
CA ASP A 127 14.76 -15.66 6.93
C ASP A 127 16.07 -16.39 7.24
N GLU A 128 15.96 -17.68 7.52
CA GLU A 128 17.11 -18.53 7.86
C GLU A 128 18.11 -18.65 6.71
N SER A 129 17.69 -18.40 5.47
CA SER A 129 18.60 -18.42 4.32
C SER A 129 19.70 -17.36 4.40
N GLN A 130 19.44 -16.29 5.16
CA GLN A 130 20.37 -15.19 5.41
C GLN A 130 21.29 -15.43 6.63
N TRP A 131 21.08 -16.54 7.37
CA TRP A 131 21.88 -16.86 8.55
C TRP A 131 23.07 -17.77 8.21
N GLY A 132 24.10 -17.73 9.05
CA GLY A 132 25.31 -18.51 8.82
C GLY A 132 25.08 -20.03 8.84
N ASP A 133 24.21 -20.52 9.73
CA ASP A 133 23.87 -21.95 9.88
C ASP A 133 22.71 -22.39 8.97
N LYS A 134 21.98 -21.46 8.39
CA LYS A 134 20.83 -21.71 7.51
C LYS A 134 19.80 -22.71 8.06
N ARG A 135 19.76 -22.85 9.38
CA ARG A 135 18.89 -23.80 10.07
C ARG A 135 17.52 -23.20 10.35
N PHE A 136 16.48 -23.90 9.96
CA PHE A 136 15.11 -23.52 10.27
C PHE A 136 14.88 -23.62 11.80
N PRO A 137 14.23 -22.64 12.47
CA PRO A 137 13.90 -22.71 13.90
C PRO A 137 12.92 -23.84 14.20
N ASN A 138 12.97 -24.35 15.44
CA ASN A 138 11.99 -25.30 15.94
C ASN A 138 11.41 -24.84 17.30
N ARG A 139 10.42 -25.59 17.83
CA ARG A 139 9.74 -25.24 19.08
C ARG A 139 10.69 -25.02 20.25
N HIS A 140 11.76 -25.82 20.34
CA HIS A 140 12.72 -25.75 21.45
C HIS A 140 13.63 -24.51 21.37
N ASP A 141 13.84 -23.97 20.17
CA ASP A 141 14.54 -22.70 20.02
C ASP A 141 13.71 -21.56 20.58
N LEU A 142 12.39 -21.57 20.31
CA LEU A 142 11.48 -20.56 20.84
C LEU A 142 11.22 -20.74 22.35
N ASP A 143 11.23 -21.99 22.86
CA ASP A 143 11.14 -22.27 24.30
C ASP A 143 12.30 -21.63 25.08
N LYS A 144 13.48 -21.43 24.46
CA LYS A 144 14.61 -20.69 25.08
C LYS A 144 14.27 -19.21 25.28
N ALA A 145 13.41 -18.64 24.46
CA ALA A 145 12.95 -17.27 24.66
C ALA A 145 11.92 -17.20 25.81
N SER A 146 10.95 -18.10 25.85
CA SER A 146 10.03 -18.25 26.98
C SER A 146 9.22 -19.54 26.90
N THR A 147 9.08 -20.21 28.06
CA THR A 147 8.13 -21.31 28.29
C THR A 147 6.84 -20.82 28.98
N MET A 148 6.75 -19.56 29.37
CA MET A 148 5.60 -18.97 30.06
C MET A 148 4.65 -18.21 29.12
N HIS A 149 5.08 -17.99 27.89
CA HIS A 149 4.35 -17.27 26.84
C HIS A 149 4.18 -18.16 25.62
N PRO A 150 2.98 -18.27 25.04
CA PRO A 150 2.84 -18.86 23.71
C PRO A 150 3.53 -17.95 22.68
N ILE A 151 4.40 -18.54 21.85
CA ILE A 151 5.18 -17.82 20.84
C ILE A 151 4.81 -18.31 19.45
N TYR A 152 4.51 -17.38 18.55
CA TYR A 152 4.32 -17.61 17.11
C TYR A 152 5.32 -16.78 16.33
N LEU A 153 6.11 -17.40 15.49
CA LEU A 153 7.16 -16.76 14.69
C LEU A 153 6.89 -17.02 13.19
N GLY A 154 6.49 -15.99 12.45
CA GLY A 154 6.24 -16.06 11.00
C GLY A 154 7.52 -15.86 10.19
N ARG A 155 7.73 -16.70 9.17
CA ARG A 155 8.82 -16.57 8.20
C ARG A 155 8.54 -15.46 7.18
N ALA A 156 9.58 -14.87 6.62
CA ALA A 156 9.50 -14.04 5.44
C ALA A 156 8.82 -14.82 4.29
N GLY A 157 7.94 -14.15 3.54
CA GLY A 157 7.15 -14.81 2.49
C GLY A 157 5.81 -15.39 2.96
N GLY A 158 5.60 -15.57 4.30
CA GLY A 158 4.26 -15.86 4.84
C GLY A 158 3.74 -17.30 4.67
N HIS A 159 4.55 -18.23 4.16
CA HIS A 159 4.16 -19.63 3.91
C HIS A 159 4.57 -20.60 5.02
N ASN A 160 5.39 -20.16 5.95
CA ASN A 160 5.90 -20.98 7.04
C ASN A 160 5.88 -20.19 8.35
N SER A 161 5.72 -20.91 9.45
CA SER A 161 5.86 -20.37 10.80
C SER A 161 6.41 -21.41 11.76
N VAL A 162 6.80 -20.93 12.94
CA VAL A 162 7.19 -21.81 14.05
C VAL A 162 6.39 -21.41 15.28
N ALA A 163 5.87 -22.39 15.99
CA ALA A 163 5.21 -22.24 17.27
C ALA A 163 6.05 -22.91 18.36
N ASN A 164 6.14 -22.27 19.53
CA ASN A 164 6.79 -22.90 20.68
C ASN A 164 5.92 -24.00 21.31
N SER A 165 6.46 -24.73 22.28
CA SER A 165 5.76 -25.87 22.92
C SER A 165 4.42 -25.46 23.54
N LEU A 166 4.35 -24.31 24.21
CA LEU A 166 3.12 -23.79 24.82
C LEU A 166 2.06 -23.41 23.76
N ALA A 167 2.48 -22.81 22.65
CA ALA A 167 1.56 -22.45 21.56
C ALA A 167 0.98 -23.70 20.87
N LEU A 168 1.79 -24.76 20.67
CA LEU A 168 1.31 -26.05 20.16
C LEU A 168 0.32 -26.73 21.11
N GLU A 169 0.60 -26.70 22.43
CA GLU A 169 -0.29 -27.21 23.48
C GLU A 169 -1.65 -26.50 23.43
N LEU A 170 -1.65 -25.17 23.40
CA LEU A 170 -2.89 -24.36 23.31
C LEU A 170 -3.68 -24.64 22.02
N ALA A 171 -2.99 -24.96 20.94
CA ALA A 171 -3.61 -25.33 19.66
C ALA A 171 -4.09 -26.81 19.63
N GLY A 172 -3.79 -27.61 20.66
CA GLY A 172 -4.11 -29.04 20.69
C GLY A 172 -3.33 -29.84 19.63
N ILE A 173 -2.17 -29.33 19.19
CA ILE A 173 -1.33 -29.99 18.19
C ILE A 173 -0.42 -31.01 18.88
N THR A 174 -0.67 -32.30 18.56
CA THR A 174 0.08 -33.44 19.10
C THR A 174 0.56 -34.34 17.95
N LYS A 175 1.27 -35.42 18.31
CA LYS A 175 1.66 -36.45 17.32
C LYS A 175 0.48 -37.09 16.59
N ASP A 176 -0.70 -37.08 17.21
CA ASP A 176 -1.90 -37.70 16.67
C ASP A 176 -2.78 -36.74 15.87
N THR A 177 -2.44 -35.44 15.83
CA THR A 177 -3.16 -34.41 15.06
C THR A 177 -3.03 -34.72 13.57
N PRO A 178 -4.16 -34.88 12.81
CA PRO A 178 -4.09 -35.14 11.38
C PRO A 178 -3.48 -33.94 10.63
N GLN A 179 -2.84 -34.24 9.49
CA GLN A 179 -2.38 -33.19 8.60
C GLN A 179 -3.57 -32.41 8.03
N PRO A 180 -3.59 -31.08 8.14
CA PRO A 180 -4.67 -30.29 7.55
C PRO A 180 -4.56 -30.31 6.02
N PRO A 181 -5.70 -30.42 5.30
CA PRO A 181 -5.69 -30.35 3.85
C PRO A 181 -5.01 -29.05 3.35
N GLY A 182 -4.00 -29.17 2.49
CA GLY A 182 -3.24 -28.03 1.97
C GLY A 182 -2.27 -27.40 2.97
N GLY A 183 -1.90 -28.11 4.04
CA GLY A 183 -0.90 -27.65 5.02
C GLY A 183 -0.08 -28.82 5.54
N ASN A 184 1.03 -28.53 6.20
CA ASN A 184 1.90 -29.54 6.79
C ASN A 184 2.31 -29.15 8.22
N ILE A 185 2.10 -30.07 9.16
CA ILE A 185 2.66 -30.04 10.51
C ILE A 185 3.93 -30.88 10.47
N GLU A 186 5.10 -30.23 10.51
CA GLU A 186 6.38 -30.95 10.52
C GLU A 186 6.54 -31.74 11.81
N ARG A 187 7.07 -32.98 11.68
CA ARG A 187 7.30 -33.91 12.80
C ARG A 187 8.73 -34.41 12.80
N ASP A 188 9.21 -34.73 13.98
CA ASP A 188 10.50 -35.41 14.19
C ASP A 188 10.39 -36.95 13.92
N GLU A 189 11.50 -37.64 14.10
CA GLU A 189 11.59 -39.12 13.93
C GLU A 189 10.69 -39.92 14.88
N ASN A 190 10.26 -39.31 15.99
CA ASN A 190 9.34 -39.89 16.96
C ASN A 190 7.87 -39.54 16.67
N GLY A 191 7.62 -38.77 15.64
CA GLY A 191 6.29 -38.31 15.27
C GLY A 191 5.84 -37.07 16.04
N GLU A 192 6.68 -36.49 16.89
CA GLU A 192 6.35 -35.29 17.67
C GLU A 192 6.43 -34.01 16.79
N PRO A 193 5.49 -33.05 16.92
CA PRO A 193 5.53 -31.79 16.19
C PRO A 193 6.80 -30.99 16.50
N THR A 194 7.56 -30.60 15.48
CA THR A 194 8.77 -29.80 15.63
C THR A 194 8.49 -28.32 15.96
N GLY A 195 7.25 -27.89 15.76
CA GLY A 195 6.82 -26.50 15.86
C GLY A 195 6.68 -25.82 14.50
N ARG A 196 7.32 -26.33 13.46
CA ARG A 196 7.17 -25.80 12.10
C ARG A 196 5.80 -26.18 11.53
N LEU A 197 5.15 -25.13 10.99
CA LEU A 197 3.84 -25.21 10.36
C LEU A 197 3.96 -24.58 8.98
N ASP A 198 3.66 -25.36 7.96
CA ASP A 198 3.76 -24.92 6.58
C ASP A 198 2.36 -24.70 6.01
N GLU A 199 2.21 -23.64 5.24
CA GLU A 199 0.99 -23.17 4.60
C GLU A 199 -0.11 -22.70 5.56
N ILE A 200 -1.03 -21.92 5.00
CA ILE A 200 -2.09 -21.23 5.76
C ILE A 200 -2.94 -22.21 6.58
N ALA A 201 -3.19 -23.41 6.04
CA ALA A 201 -4.03 -24.41 6.71
C ALA A 201 -3.39 -24.92 8.02
N ALA A 202 -2.09 -25.18 8.04
CA ALA A 202 -1.39 -25.60 9.25
C ALA A 202 -1.08 -24.40 10.17
N MET A 203 -0.59 -23.30 9.60
CA MET A 203 -0.32 -22.05 10.35
C MET A 203 -1.58 -21.54 11.06
N GLY A 204 -2.74 -21.66 10.43
CA GLY A 204 -4.04 -21.25 10.95
C GLY A 204 -4.42 -21.94 12.27
N LEU A 205 -3.98 -23.17 12.50
CA LEU A 205 -4.25 -23.91 13.73
C LEU A 205 -3.73 -23.16 14.98
N VAL A 206 -2.61 -22.48 14.86
CA VAL A 206 -2.01 -21.67 15.94
C VAL A 206 -2.37 -20.19 15.80
N ARG A 207 -2.21 -19.62 14.59
CA ARG A 207 -2.39 -18.20 14.34
C ARG A 207 -3.80 -17.68 14.71
N ASN A 208 -4.83 -18.52 14.53
CA ASN A 208 -6.20 -18.14 14.88
C ASN A 208 -6.48 -18.07 16.38
N LEU A 209 -5.57 -18.60 17.22
CA LEU A 209 -5.64 -18.50 18.69
C LEU A 209 -5.00 -17.19 19.20
N ILE A 210 -4.19 -16.51 18.39
CA ILE A 210 -3.59 -15.24 18.79
C ILE A 210 -4.73 -14.24 18.97
N PRO A 211 -4.88 -13.64 20.16
CA PRO A 211 -5.93 -12.66 20.42
C PRO A 211 -5.81 -11.50 19.43
N LYS A 212 -6.87 -11.24 18.71
CA LYS A 212 -6.98 -10.05 17.86
C LYS A 212 -7.65 -8.96 18.69
N PRO A 213 -7.05 -7.78 18.83
CA PRO A 213 -7.78 -6.66 19.39
C PRO A 213 -9.00 -6.41 18.50
N SER A 214 -10.12 -6.10 19.12
CA SER A 214 -11.38 -5.85 18.41
C SER A 214 -12.14 -4.73 19.09
N GLY A 215 -12.94 -3.99 18.32
CA GLY A 215 -13.74 -2.89 18.82
C GLY A 215 -12.90 -1.78 19.43
N PHE A 216 -13.25 -1.34 20.64
CA PHE A 216 -12.62 -0.19 21.29
C PHE A 216 -11.09 -0.36 21.49
N LYS A 217 -10.62 -1.57 21.83
CA LYS A 217 -9.20 -1.85 22.03
C LYS A 217 -8.39 -1.76 20.73
N GLU A 218 -8.98 -2.11 19.60
CA GLU A 218 -8.37 -1.94 18.28
C GLU A 218 -8.17 -0.46 17.93
N ILE A 219 -9.19 0.36 18.23
CA ILE A 219 -9.15 1.81 18.05
C ILE A 219 -8.09 2.47 18.92
N GLU A 220 -8.01 2.08 20.21
CA GLU A 220 -7.00 2.60 21.14
C GLU A 220 -5.59 2.26 20.67
N LEU A 221 -5.35 1.01 20.27
CA LEU A 221 -4.04 0.56 19.80
C LEU A 221 -3.64 1.24 18.49
N LEU A 222 -4.59 1.47 17.58
CA LEU A 222 -4.32 2.27 16.38
C LEU A 222 -3.90 3.68 16.76
N ALA A 223 -4.65 4.36 17.63
CA ALA A 223 -4.35 5.73 18.04
C ALA A 223 -3.00 5.84 18.77
N GLU A 224 -2.62 4.82 19.54
CA GLU A 224 -1.33 4.74 20.24
C GLU A 224 -0.17 4.54 19.25
N ASN A 225 -0.32 3.67 18.27
CA ASN A 225 0.73 3.33 17.30
C ASN A 225 0.79 4.29 16.10
N TRP A 226 -0.29 5.06 15.87
CA TRP A 226 -0.41 5.94 14.71
C TRP A 226 0.77 6.90 14.52
N PRO A 227 1.24 7.63 15.56
CA PRO A 227 2.34 8.58 15.37
C PRO A 227 3.61 7.94 14.82
N THR A 228 3.94 6.72 15.26
CA THR A 228 5.12 5.99 14.78
C THR A 228 4.94 5.47 13.36
N LEU A 229 3.74 4.97 13.05
CA LEU A 229 3.41 4.48 11.72
C LEU A 229 3.38 5.63 10.70
N GLU A 230 2.77 6.74 11.07
CA GLU A 230 2.69 7.94 10.25
C GLU A 230 4.08 8.52 9.96
N GLU A 231 4.97 8.58 10.97
CA GLU A 231 6.36 9.01 10.80
C GLU A 231 7.08 8.15 9.75
N GLN A 232 6.83 6.85 9.76
CA GLN A 232 7.39 5.94 8.75
C GLN A 232 6.89 6.28 7.36
N TYR A 233 5.58 6.50 7.17
CA TYR A 233 5.02 6.88 5.88
C TYR A 233 5.55 8.23 5.39
N LEU A 234 5.64 9.20 6.27
CA LEU A 234 6.20 10.51 5.97
C LEU A 234 7.68 10.43 5.58
N SER A 235 8.46 9.53 6.22
CA SER A 235 9.86 9.28 5.87
C SER A 235 10.03 8.66 4.46
N TRP A 236 8.96 8.15 3.87
CA TRP A 236 8.90 7.64 2.51
C TRP A 236 8.30 8.63 1.50
N GLY A 237 8.08 9.88 1.90
CA GLY A 237 7.55 10.93 1.04
C GLY A 237 6.05 10.83 0.76
N LEU A 238 5.33 9.95 1.49
CA LEU A 238 3.89 9.80 1.33
C LEU A 238 3.18 10.97 1.99
N THR A 239 2.35 11.67 1.22
CA THR A 239 1.48 12.76 1.69
C THR A 239 0.01 12.34 1.74
N THR A 240 -0.32 11.26 1.04
CA THR A 240 -1.66 10.65 1.05
C THR A 240 -1.55 9.13 0.98
N ILE A 241 -2.43 8.45 1.71
CA ILE A 241 -2.58 7.00 1.70
C ILE A 241 -4.07 6.65 1.57
N HIS A 242 -4.39 5.61 0.77
CA HIS A 242 -5.73 5.04 0.76
C HIS A 242 -5.77 3.79 1.62
N GLU A 243 -6.49 3.88 2.72
CA GLU A 243 -6.66 2.79 3.68
C GLU A 243 -7.80 1.86 3.28
N ALA A 244 -7.50 0.57 3.10
CA ALA A 244 -8.43 -0.40 2.55
C ALA A 244 -9.18 -1.22 3.60
N HIS A 245 -10.41 -1.64 3.28
CA HIS A 245 -11.29 -2.48 4.12
C HIS A 245 -11.66 -1.84 5.46
N ILE A 246 -12.05 -0.56 5.44
CA ILE A 246 -12.40 0.19 6.65
C ILE A 246 -13.84 -0.04 7.06
N LYS A 247 -14.02 -0.50 8.30
CA LYS A 247 -15.33 -0.64 8.97
C LYS A 247 -15.69 0.62 9.75
N ALA A 248 -16.95 0.76 10.12
CA ALA A 248 -17.44 1.94 10.82
C ALA A 248 -16.65 2.30 12.09
N PRO A 249 -16.30 1.37 13.00
CA PRO A 249 -15.48 1.71 14.17
C PRO A 249 -14.09 2.25 13.82
N GLU A 250 -13.46 1.72 12.78
CA GLU A 250 -12.14 2.13 12.30
C GLU A 250 -12.21 3.52 11.66
N ALA A 251 -13.25 3.80 10.89
CA ALA A 251 -13.49 5.15 10.36
C ALA A 251 -13.66 6.18 11.48
N GLN A 252 -14.36 5.83 12.58
CA GLN A 252 -14.48 6.69 13.76
C GLN A 252 -13.13 6.96 14.45
N ALA A 253 -12.22 5.98 14.44
CA ALA A 253 -10.87 6.18 14.98
C ALA A 253 -10.11 7.25 14.18
N TYR A 254 -10.15 7.17 12.85
CA TYR A 254 -9.55 8.20 11.99
C TYR A 254 -10.22 9.56 12.14
N GLN A 255 -11.56 9.61 12.26
CA GLN A 255 -12.27 10.86 12.53
C GLN A 255 -11.80 11.51 13.83
N ARG A 256 -11.65 10.73 14.89
CA ARG A 256 -11.11 11.24 16.16
C ARG A 256 -9.69 11.76 16.04
N LEU A 257 -8.80 11.05 15.32
CA LEU A 257 -7.44 11.52 15.09
C LEU A 257 -7.42 12.84 14.29
N ASP A 258 -8.32 12.99 13.31
CA ASP A 258 -8.49 14.21 12.53
C ASP A 258 -9.00 15.38 13.38
N GLU A 259 -10.08 15.16 14.17
CA GLU A 259 -10.64 16.16 15.09
C GLU A 259 -9.64 16.62 16.16
N GLU A 260 -8.78 15.72 16.63
CA GLU A 260 -7.70 16.02 17.57
C GLU A 260 -6.46 16.66 16.90
N GLY A 261 -6.47 16.87 15.57
CA GLY A 261 -5.36 17.43 14.80
C GLY A 261 -4.11 16.53 14.77
N LYS A 262 -4.30 15.24 14.92
CA LYS A 262 -3.21 14.24 14.97
C LYS A 262 -2.89 13.58 13.64
N LEU A 263 -3.61 13.90 12.57
CA LEU A 263 -3.28 13.44 11.22
C LEU A 263 -2.36 14.46 10.55
N ARG A 264 -1.11 14.11 10.34
CA ARG A 264 -0.15 14.90 9.54
C ARG A 264 -0.20 14.53 8.06
N ILE A 265 -0.56 13.28 7.75
CA ILE A 265 -0.77 12.75 6.39
C ILE A 265 -2.25 12.80 6.03
N ARG A 266 -2.58 12.72 4.75
CA ARG A 266 -3.97 12.61 4.28
C ARG A 266 -4.37 11.14 4.16
N ILE A 267 -5.58 10.81 4.63
CA ILE A 267 -6.11 9.44 4.61
C ILE A 267 -7.39 9.39 3.79
N GLY A 268 -7.35 8.60 2.73
CA GLY A 268 -8.51 8.25 1.92
C GLY A 268 -9.06 6.88 2.31
N LEU A 269 -10.27 6.81 2.84
CA LEU A 269 -10.87 5.56 3.30
C LEU A 269 -11.56 4.81 2.17
N MET A 270 -11.25 3.54 2.01
CA MET A 270 -12.02 2.58 1.22
C MET A 270 -12.86 1.73 2.17
N LEU A 271 -14.15 2.03 2.24
CA LEU A 271 -15.06 1.38 3.18
C LEU A 271 -15.33 -0.07 2.76
N ASP A 272 -15.44 -0.95 3.72
CA ASP A 272 -15.66 -2.38 3.50
C ASP A 272 -17.07 -2.64 2.91
N GLY A 273 -17.13 -3.19 1.68
CA GLY A 273 -18.35 -3.40 0.93
C GLY A 273 -18.86 -4.83 0.91
N MET A 274 -17.96 -5.80 0.97
CA MET A 274 -18.30 -7.23 0.95
C MET A 274 -17.70 -7.94 2.16
N THR A 275 -18.35 -7.80 3.29
CA THR A 275 -18.23 -8.80 4.35
C THR A 275 -19.53 -9.57 4.47
N PRO A 276 -19.51 -10.83 4.96
CA PRO A 276 -20.71 -11.59 5.27
C PRO A 276 -21.57 -10.94 6.35
N TYR A 277 -21.19 -9.78 6.84
CA TYR A 277 -21.97 -8.96 7.75
C TYR A 277 -22.98 -8.13 6.96
N LYS A 278 -24.25 -8.46 7.12
CA LYS A 278 -25.43 -7.82 6.53
C LYS A 278 -25.66 -6.36 6.98
N GLY A 279 -24.64 -5.55 6.97
CA GLY A 279 -24.70 -4.11 7.24
C GLY A 279 -23.85 -3.40 6.20
N HIS A 280 -24.47 -2.93 5.13
CA HIS A 280 -23.75 -2.44 3.96
C HIS A 280 -23.27 -1.01 4.17
N ALA A 281 -21.97 -0.77 4.07
CA ALA A 281 -21.36 0.56 4.04
C ALA A 281 -22.05 1.47 3.00
N THR A 282 -22.46 0.90 1.86
CA THR A 282 -23.25 1.57 0.84
C THR A 282 -24.60 2.09 1.33
N SER A 283 -25.32 1.34 2.17
CA SER A 283 -26.61 1.77 2.69
C SER A 283 -26.46 2.91 3.69
N ASP A 284 -25.39 2.91 4.46
CA ASP A 284 -25.13 3.93 5.48
C ASP A 284 -24.63 5.23 4.85
N LEU A 285 -23.69 5.16 3.88
CA LEU A 285 -23.25 6.33 3.12
C LEU A 285 -24.40 6.96 2.33
N SER A 286 -25.18 6.16 1.63
CA SER A 286 -26.30 6.64 0.83
C SER A 286 -27.42 7.26 1.69
N ARG A 287 -27.73 6.68 2.86
CA ARG A 287 -28.70 7.24 3.82
C ARG A 287 -28.25 8.58 4.41
N GLN A 288 -26.93 8.75 4.55
CA GLN A 288 -26.34 10.01 5.03
C GLN A 288 -26.15 11.03 3.90
N GLY A 289 -26.49 10.68 2.65
CA GLY A 289 -26.29 11.54 1.49
C GLY A 289 -24.83 11.70 1.08
N LEU A 290 -23.94 10.87 1.60
CA LEU A 290 -22.50 10.93 1.37
C LEU A 290 -22.14 10.22 0.06
N ARG A 291 -21.33 10.87 -0.78
CA ARG A 291 -20.83 10.31 -2.03
C ARG A 291 -19.33 10.56 -2.13
N PRO A 292 -18.52 9.56 -2.49
CA PRO A 292 -17.10 9.79 -2.73
C PRO A 292 -16.83 10.75 -3.91
N PRO A 293 -15.80 11.60 -3.80
CA PRO A 293 -14.99 11.75 -2.61
C PRO A 293 -15.73 12.58 -1.54
N PHE A 294 -16.18 11.91 -0.47
CA PHE A 294 -16.70 12.63 0.70
C PHE A 294 -15.54 13.03 1.61
N ARG A 295 -15.52 14.28 2.07
CA ARG A 295 -14.45 14.81 2.92
C ARG A 295 -15.02 15.25 4.27
N TRP A 296 -14.44 14.76 5.37
CA TRP A 296 -14.62 15.35 6.70
C TRP A 296 -13.71 16.58 6.86
N SER A 297 -12.49 16.47 6.32
CA SER A 297 -11.50 17.55 6.30
C SER A 297 -10.62 17.44 5.05
N ASP A 298 -9.59 18.30 4.96
CA ASP A 298 -8.53 18.15 3.96
C ASP A 298 -7.63 16.94 4.23
N ARG A 299 -7.67 16.39 5.46
CA ARG A 299 -6.85 15.25 5.88
C ARG A 299 -7.58 13.91 5.84
N LEU A 300 -8.91 13.90 5.91
CA LEU A 300 -9.69 12.67 5.99
C LEU A 300 -10.87 12.68 5.01
N PHE A 301 -10.95 11.68 4.15
CA PHE A 301 -12.00 11.57 3.13
C PHE A 301 -12.29 10.11 2.73
N VAL A 302 -13.42 9.89 2.05
CA VAL A 302 -13.79 8.56 1.50
C VAL A 302 -13.45 8.50 0.02
N VAL A 303 -12.68 7.49 -0.37
CA VAL A 303 -12.33 7.19 -1.77
C VAL A 303 -13.44 6.40 -2.46
N GLY A 304 -13.94 5.36 -1.82
CA GLY A 304 -14.95 4.46 -2.38
C GLY A 304 -15.25 3.27 -1.48
N VAL A 305 -15.85 2.24 -2.06
CA VAL A 305 -16.17 0.98 -1.38
C VAL A 305 -15.24 -0.11 -1.89
N LYS A 306 -14.54 -0.79 -0.99
CA LYS A 306 -13.66 -1.93 -1.29
C LYS A 306 -14.49 -3.20 -1.42
N VAL A 307 -14.31 -3.89 -2.54
CA VAL A 307 -14.95 -5.17 -2.86
C VAL A 307 -13.86 -6.20 -3.18
N GLY A 308 -14.05 -7.47 -2.89
CA GLY A 308 -13.04 -8.51 -3.10
C GLY A 308 -13.54 -9.66 -3.97
N THR A 309 -12.77 -10.02 -5.01
CA THR A 309 -13.15 -11.07 -5.98
C THR A 309 -12.34 -12.37 -5.78
N ASP A 310 -11.01 -12.29 -5.61
CA ASP A 310 -10.13 -13.45 -5.54
C ASP A 310 -9.07 -13.37 -4.43
N GLY A 311 -8.06 -14.21 -4.51
CA GLY A 311 -6.94 -14.25 -3.57
C GLY A 311 -5.72 -13.45 -4.02
N ALA A 312 -4.52 -13.97 -3.78
CA ALA A 312 -3.25 -13.32 -4.08
C ALA A 312 -2.32 -14.21 -4.92
N MET A 313 -1.47 -13.58 -5.77
CA MET A 313 -0.53 -14.30 -6.63
C MET A 313 0.51 -15.08 -5.81
N GLY A 314 1.10 -14.46 -4.81
CA GLY A 314 2.15 -15.09 -3.99
C GLY A 314 1.68 -16.27 -3.15
N SER A 315 0.37 -16.39 -2.86
CA SER A 315 -0.24 -17.55 -2.18
C SER A 315 -0.91 -18.52 -3.14
N LEU A 316 -0.74 -18.35 -4.46
CA LEU A 316 -1.33 -19.18 -5.52
C LEU A 316 -2.87 -19.26 -5.42
N THR A 317 -3.51 -18.18 -4.98
CA THR A 317 -4.97 -18.10 -4.79
C THR A 317 -5.62 -17.02 -5.65
N ALA A 318 -4.85 -16.19 -6.39
CA ALA A 318 -5.39 -15.35 -7.43
C ALA A 318 -6.02 -16.22 -8.53
N ALA A 319 -7.23 -15.85 -8.97
CA ALA A 319 -8.01 -16.71 -9.86
C ALA A 319 -7.58 -16.57 -11.32
N LEU A 320 -6.96 -17.60 -11.88
CA LEU A 320 -6.45 -17.66 -13.23
C LEU A 320 -7.34 -18.52 -14.14
N HIS A 321 -7.34 -18.26 -15.44
CA HIS A 321 -7.92 -19.15 -16.45
C HIS A 321 -7.07 -20.41 -16.66
N GLU A 322 -5.76 -20.26 -16.58
CA GLU A 322 -4.81 -21.36 -16.70
C GLU A 322 -4.20 -21.71 -15.34
N ASP A 323 -3.62 -22.91 -15.26
CA ASP A 323 -2.94 -23.37 -14.04
C ASP A 323 -1.74 -22.48 -13.70
N TYR A 324 -1.41 -22.38 -12.42
CA TYR A 324 -0.12 -21.84 -11.99
C TYR A 324 1.04 -22.67 -12.54
N SER A 325 2.10 -22.00 -13.01
CA SER A 325 3.24 -22.70 -13.62
C SER A 325 3.99 -23.62 -12.64
N ASN A 326 4.02 -23.23 -11.37
CA ASN A 326 4.68 -23.98 -10.29
C ASN A 326 3.71 -24.85 -9.47
N ASP A 327 2.42 -24.90 -9.83
CA ASP A 327 1.40 -25.72 -9.14
C ASP A 327 0.33 -26.19 -10.14
N PRO A 328 0.65 -27.21 -10.98
CA PRO A 328 -0.27 -27.74 -11.99
C PRO A 328 -1.57 -28.27 -11.37
N GLY A 329 -2.69 -27.91 -11.96
CA GLY A 329 -4.05 -28.20 -11.48
C GLY A 329 -4.63 -27.14 -10.57
N ASN A 330 -3.84 -26.19 -10.10
CA ASN A 330 -4.31 -25.05 -9.32
C ASN A 330 -4.55 -23.82 -10.22
N LYS A 331 -5.76 -23.27 -10.16
CA LYS A 331 -6.19 -22.06 -10.88
C LYS A 331 -6.62 -20.95 -9.93
N GLY A 332 -6.25 -21.04 -8.66
CA GLY A 332 -6.68 -20.09 -7.64
C GLY A 332 -8.18 -20.18 -7.29
N ILE A 333 -8.65 -19.21 -6.53
CA ILE A 333 -9.95 -19.24 -5.85
C ILE A 333 -10.72 -17.95 -6.12
N ILE A 334 -11.95 -18.07 -6.62
CA ILE A 334 -12.95 -16.98 -6.58
C ILE A 334 -13.65 -17.04 -5.22
N ARG A 335 -13.75 -15.90 -4.53
CA ARG A 335 -14.25 -15.78 -3.15
C ARG A 335 -15.74 -15.49 -3.03
N CYS A 336 -16.39 -15.12 -4.12
CA CYS A 336 -17.82 -14.77 -4.18
C CYS A 336 -18.43 -15.29 -5.47
N THR A 337 -19.75 -15.40 -5.51
CA THR A 337 -20.44 -15.69 -6.78
C THR A 337 -20.46 -14.46 -7.70
N LYS A 338 -20.72 -14.67 -8.98
CA LYS A 338 -20.86 -13.58 -9.95
C LYS A 338 -22.03 -12.68 -9.56
N GLU A 339 -23.13 -13.25 -9.10
CA GLU A 339 -24.34 -12.55 -8.69
C GLU A 339 -24.06 -11.65 -7.47
N GLU A 340 -23.38 -12.17 -6.45
CA GLU A 340 -23.01 -11.40 -5.26
C GLU A 340 -22.14 -10.19 -5.61
N LEU A 341 -21.13 -10.39 -6.48
CA LEU A 341 -20.23 -9.33 -6.94
C LEU A 341 -21.00 -8.26 -7.73
N THR A 342 -21.84 -8.72 -8.67
CA THR A 342 -22.64 -7.83 -9.54
C THR A 342 -23.62 -7.00 -8.70
N ASP A 343 -24.36 -7.62 -7.80
CA ASP A 343 -25.32 -6.94 -6.91
C ASP A 343 -24.65 -5.84 -6.08
N GLU A 344 -23.44 -6.10 -5.55
CA GLU A 344 -22.70 -5.13 -4.76
C GLU A 344 -22.23 -3.95 -5.64
N ILE A 345 -21.62 -4.24 -6.78
CA ILE A 345 -21.09 -3.20 -7.68
C ILE A 345 -22.23 -2.35 -8.25
N VAL A 346 -23.33 -2.98 -8.70
CA VAL A 346 -24.51 -2.26 -9.22
C VAL A 346 -25.12 -1.36 -8.13
N ARG A 347 -25.26 -1.86 -6.91
CA ARG A 347 -25.78 -1.08 -5.79
C ARG A 347 -24.91 0.14 -5.50
N CYS A 348 -23.59 -0.02 -5.46
CA CYS A 348 -22.65 1.10 -5.30
C CYS A 348 -22.80 2.11 -6.43
N HIS A 349 -22.80 1.64 -7.66
CA HIS A 349 -22.88 2.48 -8.85
C HIS A 349 -24.20 3.29 -8.91
N VAL A 350 -25.35 2.64 -8.67
CA VAL A 350 -26.66 3.31 -8.65
C VAL A 350 -26.75 4.35 -7.53
N ALA A 351 -26.08 4.11 -6.40
CA ALA A 351 -25.96 5.08 -5.31
C ALA A 351 -25.00 6.25 -5.65
N GLY A 352 -24.27 6.20 -6.76
CA GLY A 352 -23.25 7.20 -7.12
C GLY A 352 -21.98 7.05 -6.28
N ILE A 353 -21.64 5.82 -5.89
CA ILE A 353 -20.47 5.48 -5.10
C ILE A 353 -19.56 4.61 -5.97
N ARG A 354 -18.29 5.02 -6.11
CA ARG A 354 -17.30 4.22 -6.84
C ARG A 354 -16.91 2.97 -6.07
N THR A 355 -16.55 1.91 -6.79
CA THR A 355 -15.98 0.69 -6.23
C THR A 355 -14.48 0.63 -6.47
N CYS A 356 -13.78 0.07 -5.49
CA CYS A 356 -12.38 -0.29 -5.51
C CYS A 356 -12.34 -1.82 -5.43
N THR A 357 -12.37 -2.49 -6.57
CA THR A 357 -12.61 -3.94 -6.63
C THR A 357 -11.30 -4.71 -6.74
N HIS A 358 -10.97 -5.50 -5.72
CA HIS A 358 -9.82 -6.39 -5.73
C HIS A 358 -10.01 -7.49 -6.77
N ALA A 359 -9.15 -7.55 -7.77
CA ALA A 359 -9.06 -8.62 -8.74
C ALA A 359 -7.62 -8.73 -9.24
N ILE A 360 -6.95 -9.83 -8.89
CA ILE A 360 -5.54 -10.06 -9.21
C ILE A 360 -5.38 -10.94 -10.44
N GLY A 361 -6.11 -12.07 -10.50
CA GLY A 361 -6.03 -13.01 -11.61
C GLY A 361 -6.93 -12.61 -12.78
N ASP A 362 -6.55 -13.02 -13.98
CA ASP A 362 -7.26 -12.72 -15.22
C ASP A 362 -8.73 -13.20 -15.21
N ARG A 363 -9.02 -14.33 -14.57
CA ARG A 363 -10.39 -14.82 -14.38
C ARG A 363 -11.21 -13.93 -13.44
N ALA A 364 -10.61 -13.43 -12.36
CA ALA A 364 -11.24 -12.49 -11.44
C ALA A 364 -11.48 -11.13 -12.11
N ILE A 365 -10.54 -10.69 -12.95
CA ILE A 365 -10.66 -9.45 -13.72
C ILE A 365 -11.83 -9.54 -14.70
N ASP A 366 -11.99 -10.67 -15.42
CA ASP A 366 -13.15 -10.86 -16.32
C ASP A 366 -14.48 -10.75 -15.55
N MET A 367 -14.58 -11.45 -14.41
CA MET A 367 -15.80 -11.41 -13.60
C MET A 367 -16.09 -10.00 -13.06
N THR A 368 -15.05 -9.25 -12.71
CA THR A 368 -15.17 -7.86 -12.26
C THR A 368 -15.61 -6.94 -13.40
N LEU A 369 -15.05 -7.10 -14.60
CA LEU A 369 -15.44 -6.32 -15.77
C LEU A 369 -16.88 -6.59 -16.20
N ASP A 370 -17.33 -7.86 -16.11
CA ASP A 370 -18.74 -8.21 -16.36
C ASP A 370 -19.69 -7.46 -15.42
N ALA A 371 -19.37 -7.45 -14.12
CA ALA A 371 -20.16 -6.76 -13.11
C ALA A 371 -20.14 -5.23 -13.26
N LEU A 372 -19.00 -4.65 -13.62
CA LEU A 372 -18.85 -3.22 -13.89
C LEU A 372 -19.62 -2.81 -15.14
N GLU A 373 -19.59 -3.62 -16.21
CA GLU A 373 -20.36 -3.38 -17.44
C GLU A 373 -21.86 -3.36 -17.17
N GLU A 374 -22.38 -4.31 -16.39
CA GLU A 374 -23.78 -4.33 -15.98
C GLU A 374 -24.14 -3.08 -15.15
N ALA A 375 -23.30 -2.69 -14.21
CA ALA A 375 -23.51 -1.51 -13.40
C ALA A 375 -23.55 -0.22 -14.25
N ILE A 376 -22.59 -0.03 -15.15
CA ILE A 376 -22.48 1.14 -16.04
C ILE A 376 -23.69 1.21 -16.97
N ASN A 377 -24.14 0.07 -17.50
CA ASN A 377 -25.33 -0.01 -18.35
C ASN A 377 -26.62 0.25 -17.57
N SER A 378 -26.68 -0.05 -16.27
CA SER A 378 -27.88 0.16 -15.44
C SER A 378 -28.18 1.64 -15.21
N ARG A 379 -27.16 2.49 -15.16
CA ARG A 379 -27.28 3.94 -14.96
C ARG A 379 -26.07 4.67 -15.56
N PRO A 380 -26.26 5.59 -16.51
CA PRO A 380 -25.15 6.40 -17.03
C PRO A 380 -24.49 7.25 -15.94
N TRP A 381 -23.17 7.08 -15.79
CA TRP A 381 -22.33 7.88 -14.91
C TRP A 381 -20.95 8.07 -15.57
N PRO A 382 -20.78 9.07 -16.47
CA PRO A 382 -19.58 9.20 -17.33
C PRO A 382 -18.24 9.25 -16.58
N CYS A 383 -18.22 9.81 -15.39
CA CYS A 383 -17.00 9.95 -14.59
C CYS A 383 -17.05 9.07 -13.32
N HIS A 384 -17.50 7.82 -13.45
CA HIS A 384 -17.66 6.92 -12.31
C HIS A 384 -16.34 6.61 -11.59
N ARG A 385 -15.24 6.55 -12.33
CA ARG A 385 -13.89 6.24 -11.81
C ARG A 385 -13.84 4.96 -10.97
N HIS A 386 -14.66 3.96 -11.32
CA HIS A 386 -14.48 2.62 -10.79
C HIS A 386 -13.08 2.14 -11.08
N ARG A 387 -12.49 1.41 -10.16
CA ARG A 387 -11.14 0.93 -10.34
C ARG A 387 -10.99 -0.52 -9.89
N ILE A 388 -10.07 -1.22 -10.54
CA ILE A 388 -9.60 -2.54 -10.13
C ILE A 388 -8.36 -2.34 -9.25
N GLU A 389 -8.41 -2.92 -8.06
CA GLU A 389 -7.26 -2.99 -7.17
C GLU A 389 -6.37 -4.14 -7.60
N HIS A 390 -5.09 -3.89 -7.63
CA HIS A 390 -4.01 -4.76 -8.06
C HIS A 390 -3.96 -4.95 -9.57
N ALA A 391 -4.95 -5.58 -10.22
CA ALA A 391 -4.90 -5.95 -11.64
C ALA A 391 -3.58 -6.69 -11.95
N GLY A 392 -3.33 -7.79 -11.19
CA GLY A 392 -2.01 -8.42 -11.11
C GLY A 392 -1.58 -9.16 -12.36
N TYR A 393 -2.53 -9.80 -13.08
CA TYR A 393 -2.27 -10.44 -14.36
C TYR A 393 -3.41 -10.14 -15.34
N VAL A 394 -3.12 -9.37 -16.37
CA VAL A 394 -4.10 -8.78 -17.30
C VAL A 394 -3.86 -9.28 -18.72
N LEU A 395 -4.93 -9.74 -19.38
CA LEU A 395 -4.89 -10.17 -20.77
C LEU A 395 -5.15 -9.00 -21.73
N PRO A 396 -4.64 -9.03 -22.98
CA PRO A 396 -4.84 -7.95 -23.96
C PRO A 396 -6.32 -7.56 -24.15
N ARG A 397 -7.23 -8.55 -24.29
CA ARG A 397 -8.67 -8.30 -24.43
C ARG A 397 -9.31 -7.60 -23.21
N GLN A 398 -8.69 -7.73 -22.04
CA GLN A 398 -9.14 -7.06 -20.82
C GLN A 398 -8.72 -5.60 -20.80
N LEU A 399 -7.55 -5.26 -21.37
CA LEU A 399 -7.12 -3.87 -21.57
C LEU A 399 -8.10 -3.10 -22.47
N GLU A 400 -8.48 -3.70 -23.59
CA GLU A 400 -9.48 -3.12 -24.50
C GLU A 400 -10.80 -2.86 -23.74
N ARG A 401 -11.28 -3.83 -23.00
CA ARG A 401 -12.51 -3.75 -22.21
C ARG A 401 -12.47 -2.70 -21.10
N MET A 402 -11.34 -2.64 -20.36
CA MET A 402 -11.11 -1.60 -19.33
C MET A 402 -11.19 -0.20 -19.95
N ALA A 403 -10.54 0.00 -21.10
CA ALA A 403 -10.55 1.28 -21.82
C ALA A 403 -11.96 1.67 -22.28
N GLU A 404 -12.71 0.74 -22.88
CA GLU A 404 -14.09 0.95 -23.33
C GLU A 404 -15.03 1.32 -22.18
N LEU A 405 -14.87 0.67 -21.03
CA LEU A 405 -15.69 0.90 -19.85
C LEU A 405 -15.21 2.10 -19.00
N GLY A 406 -14.05 2.69 -19.30
CA GLY A 406 -13.48 3.77 -18.51
C GLY A 406 -13.04 3.32 -17.10
N VAL A 407 -12.66 2.05 -16.94
CA VAL A 407 -12.21 1.46 -15.68
C VAL A 407 -10.74 1.77 -15.47
N ASN A 408 -10.39 2.23 -14.28
CA ASN A 408 -9.03 2.58 -13.89
C ASN A 408 -8.37 1.46 -13.06
N VAL A 409 -7.08 1.62 -12.73
CA VAL A 409 -6.31 0.60 -12.02
C VAL A 409 -5.52 1.21 -10.86
N SER A 410 -5.54 0.54 -9.71
CA SER A 410 -4.60 0.75 -8.60
C SER A 410 -3.63 -0.44 -8.58
N ALA A 411 -2.51 -0.33 -9.30
CA ALA A 411 -1.59 -1.43 -9.55
C ALA A 411 -0.59 -1.62 -8.39
N SER A 412 -0.41 -2.85 -7.91
CA SER A 412 0.62 -3.16 -6.91
C SER A 412 2.01 -3.32 -7.57
N ILE A 413 2.38 -2.36 -8.39
CA ILE A 413 3.63 -2.38 -9.16
C ILE A 413 4.87 -2.42 -8.25
N GLY A 414 4.75 -1.93 -7.01
CA GLY A 414 5.77 -2.05 -5.99
C GLY A 414 6.18 -3.49 -5.67
N PHE A 415 5.33 -4.48 -5.97
CA PHE A 415 5.64 -5.92 -5.78
C PHE A 415 6.74 -6.44 -6.70
N CYS A 416 7.00 -5.79 -7.82
CA CYS A 416 8.04 -6.21 -8.76
C CYS A 416 9.39 -6.43 -8.07
N TYR A 417 9.80 -5.54 -7.18
CA TYR A 417 11.09 -5.63 -6.52
C TYR A 417 11.11 -6.64 -5.36
N PRO A 418 10.27 -6.52 -4.29
CA PRO A 418 10.42 -7.36 -3.10
C PRO A 418 9.97 -8.81 -3.29
N ILE A 419 8.97 -9.07 -4.12
CA ILE A 419 8.36 -10.41 -4.29
C ILE A 419 8.21 -10.86 -5.74
N GLY A 420 8.83 -10.14 -6.68
CA GLY A 420 8.75 -10.44 -8.12
C GLY A 420 9.18 -11.87 -8.48
N ASP A 421 10.20 -12.41 -7.81
CA ASP A 421 10.68 -13.77 -8.09
C ASP A 421 9.63 -14.85 -7.80
N SER A 422 8.83 -14.70 -6.74
CA SER A 422 7.73 -15.61 -6.45
C SER A 422 6.62 -15.53 -7.49
N HIS A 423 6.37 -14.34 -8.02
CA HIS A 423 5.37 -14.13 -9.08
C HIS A 423 5.86 -14.64 -10.45
N ILE A 424 7.17 -14.55 -10.73
CA ILE A 424 7.78 -15.21 -11.90
C ILE A 424 7.57 -16.72 -11.83
N ALA A 425 7.80 -17.33 -10.66
CA ALA A 425 7.59 -18.77 -10.47
C ALA A 425 6.11 -19.15 -10.65
N ALA A 426 5.19 -18.32 -10.14
CA ALA A 426 3.74 -18.56 -10.21
C ALA A 426 3.19 -18.48 -11.64
N LEU A 427 3.59 -17.46 -12.40
CA LEU A 427 3.09 -17.21 -13.76
C LEU A 427 3.88 -17.96 -14.86
N GLY A 428 5.18 -18.19 -14.64
CA GLY A 428 6.09 -18.63 -15.70
C GLY A 428 6.47 -17.48 -16.65
N GLN A 429 7.56 -17.65 -17.42
CA GLN A 429 8.15 -16.60 -18.26
C GLN A 429 7.21 -16.07 -19.34
N ASP A 430 6.42 -16.95 -19.94
CA ASP A 430 5.56 -16.61 -21.10
C ASP A 430 4.40 -15.68 -20.74
N ARG A 431 4.01 -15.60 -19.46
CA ARG A 431 2.89 -14.80 -18.99
C ARG A 431 3.29 -13.47 -18.35
N LEU A 432 4.60 -13.19 -18.19
CA LEU A 432 5.09 -12.03 -17.46
C LEU A 432 4.71 -10.68 -18.08
N CYS A 433 4.42 -10.61 -19.39
CA CYS A 433 4.01 -9.34 -20.01
C CYS A 433 2.59 -8.92 -19.63
N GLY A 434 1.77 -9.82 -19.11
CA GLY A 434 0.49 -9.48 -18.47
C GLY A 434 0.61 -9.07 -16.99
N TYR A 435 1.80 -9.20 -16.39
CA TYR A 435 2.04 -8.88 -14.99
C TYR A 435 2.24 -7.37 -14.79
N TYR A 436 1.26 -6.72 -14.16
CA TYR A 436 1.19 -5.26 -14.00
C TYR A 436 1.65 -4.53 -15.27
N PRO A 437 0.90 -4.60 -16.38
CA PRO A 437 1.34 -4.11 -17.69
C PRO A 437 1.21 -2.59 -17.79
N MET A 438 2.12 -1.86 -17.14
CA MET A 438 2.03 -0.41 -16.94
C MET A 438 2.09 0.38 -18.26
N LYS A 439 2.93 -0.08 -19.22
CA LYS A 439 2.99 0.53 -20.54
C LYS A 439 1.69 0.28 -21.31
N SER A 440 1.17 -0.95 -21.25
CA SER A 440 -0.09 -1.30 -21.91
C SER A 440 -1.27 -0.54 -21.32
N PHE A 441 -1.36 -0.32 -20.00
CA PHE A 441 -2.36 0.55 -19.41
C PHE A 441 -2.30 1.96 -20.01
N ARG A 442 -1.12 2.57 -20.02
CA ARG A 442 -0.90 3.90 -20.62
C ARG A 442 -1.32 3.95 -22.07
N ASP A 443 -0.87 3.00 -22.88
CA ASP A 443 -1.09 2.97 -24.33
C ASP A 443 -2.57 2.78 -24.69
N HIS A 444 -3.39 2.19 -23.79
CA HIS A 444 -4.86 2.09 -23.91
C HIS A 444 -5.61 3.25 -23.25
N GLY A 445 -4.92 4.26 -22.71
CA GLY A 445 -5.55 5.40 -22.03
C GLY A 445 -6.16 5.05 -20.66
N ILE A 446 -5.80 3.91 -20.07
CA ILE A 446 -6.23 3.49 -18.74
C ILE A 446 -5.36 4.23 -17.71
N VAL A 447 -5.99 4.98 -16.81
CA VAL A 447 -5.25 5.63 -15.72
C VAL A 447 -4.89 4.58 -14.67
N ALA A 448 -3.58 4.30 -14.56
CA ALA A 448 -3.03 3.39 -13.56
C ALA A 448 -2.23 4.18 -12.53
N ALA A 449 -2.57 4.01 -11.24
CA ALA A 449 -1.80 4.51 -10.12
C ALA A 449 -1.10 3.36 -9.39
N GLY A 450 -0.11 3.68 -8.55
CA GLY A 450 0.68 2.71 -7.81
C GLY A 450 0.20 2.53 -6.38
N ASN A 451 0.43 1.32 -5.86
CA ASN A 451 0.21 1.01 -4.46
C ASN A 451 1.23 0.00 -3.93
N SER A 452 1.33 -0.09 -2.60
CA SER A 452 2.22 -1.01 -1.88
C SER A 452 1.50 -2.24 -1.32
N ASP A 453 0.21 -2.13 -1.02
CA ASP A 453 -0.57 -3.12 -0.27
C ASP A 453 0.13 -3.54 1.06
N GLY A 454 0.90 -2.62 1.64
CA GLY A 454 1.66 -2.84 2.88
C GLY A 454 2.92 -3.69 2.75
N PHE A 455 3.40 -3.97 1.55
CA PHE A 455 4.59 -4.78 1.32
C PHE A 455 5.83 -3.93 1.01
N GLY A 456 6.95 -4.30 1.64
CA GLY A 456 8.24 -3.66 1.42
C GLY A 456 8.44 -2.41 2.26
N ASP A 457 9.40 -1.61 1.84
CA ASP A 457 9.76 -0.31 2.40
C ASP A 457 9.89 0.70 1.26
N ASN A 458 9.85 2.00 1.58
CA ASN A 458 9.98 3.09 0.62
C ASN A 458 9.05 2.96 -0.60
N TYR A 459 7.77 2.80 -0.33
CA TYR A 459 6.73 2.34 -1.25
C TYR A 459 6.73 3.00 -2.63
N ALA A 460 6.69 4.34 -2.68
CA ALA A 460 6.60 5.05 -3.96
C ALA A 460 7.86 4.88 -4.80
N LEU A 461 9.06 5.00 -4.22
CA LEU A 461 10.32 4.83 -4.96
C LEU A 461 10.51 3.38 -5.42
N THR A 462 10.13 2.40 -4.59
CA THR A 462 10.12 0.98 -4.98
C THR A 462 9.16 0.74 -6.16
N GLY A 463 7.99 1.37 -6.15
CA GLY A 463 7.03 1.26 -7.24
C GLY A 463 7.47 2.00 -8.51
N ILE A 464 8.06 3.18 -8.39
CA ILE A 464 8.67 3.92 -9.51
C ILE A 464 9.79 3.08 -10.14
N TYR A 465 10.65 2.46 -9.30
CA TYR A 465 11.64 1.50 -9.79
C TYR A 465 10.98 0.33 -10.54
N GLY A 466 9.93 -0.26 -9.98
CA GLY A 466 9.16 -1.33 -10.61
C GLY A 466 8.57 -0.94 -11.97
N CYS A 467 8.15 0.31 -12.13
CA CYS A 467 7.66 0.85 -13.41
C CYS A 467 8.76 0.99 -14.45
N VAL A 468 9.96 1.44 -14.05
CA VAL A 468 11.06 1.77 -14.96
C VAL A 468 11.98 0.59 -15.21
N ALA A 469 12.46 -0.07 -14.16
CA ALA A 469 13.46 -1.14 -14.25
C ALA A 469 12.86 -2.52 -14.54
N ARG A 470 11.61 -2.76 -14.09
CA ARG A 470 10.94 -4.07 -14.27
C ARG A 470 11.77 -5.24 -13.76
N LYS A 471 12.45 -5.07 -12.61
CA LYS A 471 13.36 -6.06 -12.04
C LYS A 471 12.97 -6.48 -10.64
N SER A 472 13.12 -7.77 -10.34
CA SER A 472 13.06 -8.28 -8.96
C SER A 472 14.36 -7.96 -8.19
N ARG A 473 14.32 -8.19 -6.86
CA ARG A 473 15.50 -8.04 -5.99
C ARG A 473 16.66 -8.95 -6.42
N SER A 474 16.40 -10.13 -6.99
CA SER A 474 17.40 -11.05 -7.52
C SER A 474 17.90 -10.66 -8.91
N GLY A 475 17.43 -9.56 -9.49
CA GLY A 475 17.83 -9.07 -10.81
C GLY A 475 17.07 -9.70 -11.99
N ASN A 476 16.06 -10.55 -11.73
CA ASN A 476 15.24 -11.13 -12.78
C ASN A 476 14.26 -10.12 -13.35
N TYR A 477 14.08 -10.12 -14.67
CA TYR A 477 13.16 -9.19 -15.32
C TYR A 477 11.72 -9.73 -15.35
N LEU A 478 10.78 -8.79 -15.15
CA LEU A 478 9.34 -9.02 -15.24
C LEU A 478 8.78 -8.27 -16.47
N CYS A 479 9.13 -8.75 -17.67
CA CYS A 479 8.81 -8.14 -18.97
C CYS A 479 9.29 -6.69 -19.14
N LYS A 480 10.49 -6.52 -19.72
CA LYS A 480 11.06 -5.19 -20.00
C LYS A 480 10.20 -4.33 -20.92
N ASP A 481 9.43 -4.96 -21.79
CA ASP A 481 8.59 -4.26 -22.77
C ASP A 481 7.44 -3.48 -22.12
N GLU A 482 7.14 -3.78 -20.86
CA GLU A 482 6.16 -3.08 -20.04
C GLU A 482 6.76 -1.95 -19.17
N ALA A 483 8.04 -1.63 -19.37
CA ALA A 483 8.66 -0.48 -18.72
C ALA A 483 8.09 0.84 -19.27
N VAL A 484 7.96 1.83 -18.41
CA VAL A 484 7.52 3.17 -18.77
C VAL A 484 8.60 4.22 -18.49
N PRO A 485 8.60 5.36 -19.21
CA PRO A 485 9.50 6.47 -18.92
C PRO A 485 9.36 6.96 -17.47
N ILE A 486 10.45 7.49 -16.91
CA ILE A 486 10.50 7.95 -15.52
C ILE A 486 9.39 8.98 -15.18
N MET A 487 9.06 9.89 -16.10
CA MET A 487 8.01 10.87 -15.86
C MET A 487 6.62 10.24 -15.78
N ASP A 488 6.36 9.17 -16.54
CA ASP A 488 5.11 8.41 -16.43
C ASP A 488 5.09 7.63 -15.11
N ALA A 489 6.22 7.05 -14.69
CA ALA A 489 6.36 6.36 -13.41
C ALA A 489 6.14 7.30 -12.20
N ILE A 490 6.61 8.55 -12.27
CA ILE A 490 6.33 9.57 -11.25
C ILE A 490 4.84 9.90 -11.20
N LYS A 491 4.17 10.03 -12.36
CA LYS A 491 2.72 10.24 -12.43
C LYS A 491 1.92 9.14 -11.75
N VAL A 492 2.39 7.91 -11.80
CA VAL A 492 1.74 6.74 -11.16
C VAL A 492 1.53 6.98 -9.65
N TYR A 493 2.46 7.65 -8.97
CA TYR A 493 2.38 7.94 -7.54
C TYR A 493 2.03 9.40 -7.21
N THR A 494 1.63 10.19 -8.21
CA THR A 494 1.27 11.60 -8.03
C THR A 494 -0.07 11.92 -8.72
N TRP A 495 -0.06 12.44 -9.94
CA TRP A 495 -1.26 12.88 -10.64
C TRP A 495 -2.27 11.75 -10.91
N ASN A 496 -1.81 10.57 -11.36
CA ASN A 496 -2.70 9.43 -11.60
C ASN A 496 -3.39 8.99 -10.31
N ALA A 497 -2.65 8.96 -9.19
CA ALA A 497 -3.19 8.59 -7.90
C ALA A 497 -4.24 9.63 -7.41
N ALA A 498 -3.97 10.92 -7.56
CA ALA A 498 -4.94 11.98 -7.28
C ALA A 498 -6.18 11.86 -8.17
N TYR A 499 -6.02 11.51 -9.45
CA TYR A 499 -7.13 11.26 -10.38
C TYR A 499 -8.02 10.10 -9.92
N LEU A 500 -7.42 8.99 -9.46
CA LEU A 500 -8.19 7.82 -9.00
C LEU A 500 -9.08 8.14 -7.79
N GLU A 501 -8.69 9.08 -6.95
CA GLU A 501 -9.51 9.52 -5.82
C GLU A 501 -10.44 10.68 -6.16
N GLY A 502 -10.26 11.34 -7.31
CA GLY A 502 -11.03 12.50 -7.73
C GLY A 502 -10.57 13.81 -7.11
N SER A 503 -9.27 13.96 -6.89
CA SER A 503 -8.64 15.14 -6.28
C SER A 503 -7.54 15.76 -7.16
N GLU A 504 -7.49 15.44 -8.44
CA GLU A 504 -6.48 15.97 -9.37
C GLU A 504 -6.52 17.49 -9.50
N ASP A 505 -7.66 18.12 -9.21
CA ASP A 505 -7.80 19.57 -9.15
C ASP A 505 -7.25 20.16 -7.83
N LEU A 506 -7.03 19.31 -6.81
CA LEU A 506 -6.58 19.72 -5.47
C LEU A 506 -5.12 19.40 -5.21
N LYS A 507 -4.57 18.32 -5.80
CA LYS A 507 -3.20 17.84 -5.54
C LYS A 507 -2.70 16.94 -6.67
N GLY A 508 -1.51 16.35 -6.51
CA GLY A 508 -0.89 15.43 -7.47
C GLY A 508 -0.03 16.11 -8.53
N SER A 509 -0.04 17.44 -8.58
CA SER A 509 0.88 18.28 -9.37
C SER A 509 1.17 19.58 -8.63
N ILE A 510 2.30 20.24 -8.95
CA ILE A 510 2.71 21.51 -8.36
C ILE A 510 2.20 22.66 -9.22
N GLU A 511 0.99 23.10 -8.94
CA GLU A 511 0.31 24.16 -9.70
C GLU A 511 -0.35 25.16 -8.75
N PRO A 512 -0.37 26.47 -9.08
CA PRO A 512 -1.06 27.47 -8.26
C PRO A 512 -2.53 27.11 -8.00
N GLY A 513 -2.96 27.22 -6.73
CA GLY A 513 -4.29 26.88 -6.24
C GLY A 513 -4.41 25.49 -5.64
N LYS A 514 -3.48 24.58 -5.93
CA LYS A 514 -3.45 23.22 -5.36
C LYS A 514 -2.82 23.22 -3.96
N LEU A 515 -3.06 22.16 -3.22
CA LEU A 515 -2.48 21.92 -1.90
C LEU A 515 -0.95 21.82 -2.01
N ALA A 516 -0.26 22.38 -1.03
CA ALA A 516 1.19 22.37 -0.98
C ALA A 516 1.71 21.06 -0.36
N ASP A 517 1.55 19.96 -1.10
CA ASP A 517 2.03 18.64 -0.74
C ASP A 517 3.25 18.31 -1.62
N PHE A 518 4.43 18.16 -0.99
CA PHE A 518 5.70 17.99 -1.70
C PHE A 518 6.57 16.91 -1.06
N VAL A 519 7.45 16.33 -1.86
CA VAL A 519 8.58 15.51 -1.41
C VAL A 519 9.88 16.07 -1.99
N VAL A 520 10.92 16.14 -1.16
CA VAL A 520 12.28 16.52 -1.56
C VAL A 520 13.19 15.30 -1.44
N LEU A 521 13.91 14.99 -2.51
CA LEU A 521 14.77 13.82 -2.62
C LEU A 521 16.25 14.22 -2.60
N ASP A 522 17.11 13.30 -2.13
CA ASP A 522 18.57 13.48 -2.07
C ASP A 522 19.22 13.46 -3.45
N ARG A 523 18.60 12.80 -4.42
CA ARG A 523 19.07 12.68 -5.79
C ARG A 523 17.98 12.93 -6.82
N ASP A 524 18.41 13.27 -8.02
CA ASP A 524 17.51 13.54 -9.15
C ASP A 524 17.12 12.25 -9.88
N ILE A 525 16.04 11.60 -9.44
CA ILE A 525 15.54 10.36 -10.05
C ILE A 525 15.13 10.51 -11.52
N THR A 526 15.04 11.73 -12.05
CA THR A 526 14.75 11.96 -13.48
C THR A 526 15.99 11.91 -14.36
N ALA A 527 17.18 11.81 -13.76
CA ALA A 527 18.46 11.86 -14.45
C ALA A 527 19.46 10.74 -14.08
N VAL A 528 19.16 9.97 -13.01
CA VAL A 528 20.03 8.85 -12.57
C VAL A 528 19.74 7.56 -13.35
N ASP A 529 20.61 6.56 -13.22
CA ASP A 529 20.33 5.20 -13.67
C ASP A 529 19.12 4.63 -12.93
N PRO A 530 18.21 3.91 -13.59
CA PRO A 530 17.06 3.28 -12.92
C PRO A 530 17.42 2.49 -11.66
N GLU A 531 18.56 1.83 -11.60
CA GLU A 531 19.01 1.06 -10.43
C GLU A 531 19.27 1.95 -9.19
N GLU A 532 19.56 3.24 -9.37
CA GLU A 532 19.78 4.19 -8.28
C GLU A 532 18.49 4.72 -7.65
N ILE A 533 17.33 4.52 -8.32
CA ILE A 533 16.03 4.99 -7.82
C ILE A 533 15.72 4.36 -6.47
N ILE A 534 16.04 3.08 -6.29
CA ILE A 534 15.72 2.36 -5.06
C ILE A 534 16.62 2.75 -3.87
N GLU A 535 17.77 3.37 -4.17
CA GLU A 535 18.71 3.89 -3.17
C GLU A 535 18.42 5.35 -2.79
N THR A 536 17.42 5.97 -3.44
CA THR A 536 17.07 7.36 -3.21
C THR A 536 16.45 7.54 -1.84
N GLU A 537 16.86 8.60 -1.15
CA GLU A 537 16.37 8.96 0.18
C GLU A 537 15.45 10.17 0.12
N VAL A 538 14.40 10.14 0.93
CA VAL A 538 13.53 11.28 1.15
C VAL A 538 14.17 12.18 2.21
N LEU A 539 14.39 13.43 1.86
CA LEU A 539 14.97 14.45 2.75
C LEU A 539 13.91 15.23 3.50
N MET A 540 12.82 15.60 2.80
CA MET A 540 11.71 16.31 3.42
C MET A 540 10.39 15.84 2.83
N THR A 541 9.35 15.83 3.67
CA THR A 541 7.95 15.68 3.26
C THR A 541 7.16 16.86 3.77
N ILE A 542 6.44 17.51 2.87
CA ILE A 542 5.64 18.70 3.15
C ILE A 542 4.17 18.36 2.87
N VAL A 543 3.28 18.64 3.82
CA VAL A 543 1.84 18.43 3.67
C VAL A 543 1.07 19.69 4.07
N GLY A 544 0.37 20.27 3.09
CA GLY A 544 -0.33 21.54 3.29
C GLY A 544 0.59 22.70 3.64
N GLY A 545 1.83 22.68 3.13
CA GLY A 545 2.83 23.72 3.40
C GLY A 545 3.62 23.54 4.70
N ASP A 546 3.25 22.60 5.56
CA ASP A 546 3.98 22.27 6.78
C ASP A 546 5.06 21.22 6.48
N VAL A 547 6.29 21.44 6.93
CA VAL A 547 7.35 20.41 6.92
C VAL A 547 7.01 19.40 8.00
N VAL A 548 6.47 18.24 7.60
CA VAL A 548 5.99 17.19 8.51
C VAL A 548 7.03 16.08 8.75
N TYR A 549 8.03 16.01 7.90
CA TYR A 549 9.20 15.15 8.05
C TYR A 549 10.44 15.86 7.48
N GLU A 550 11.52 15.77 8.21
CA GLU A 550 12.85 16.18 7.78
C GLU A 550 13.88 15.17 8.27
N ARG A 551 14.67 14.65 7.34
CA ARG A 551 15.72 13.67 7.64
C ARG A 551 16.83 14.35 8.40
N SER A 552 17.19 13.81 9.54
CA SER A 552 18.37 14.27 10.29
C SER A 552 19.63 14.04 9.45
N PRO A 553 20.58 15.03 9.45
CA PRO A 553 21.81 14.96 8.70
C PRO A 553 22.68 13.74 9.04
#